data_f6fff41d217cf8a7c1916ae5e64d8328
#
_entry.id   f6fff41d217cf8a7c1916ae5e64d8328
#
_cell.length_a   1.000
_cell.length_b   1.000
_cell.length_c   1.000
_cell.angle_alpha   90.00
_cell.angle_beta   90.00
_cell.angle_gamma   90.00
#
_symmetry.space_group_name_H-M   'P 1'
#
loop_
_entity.id
_entity.type
_entity.pdbx_description
1 polymer ?
#
loop_
_entity_poly.entity_id
_entity_poly.type
_entity_poly.pdbx_seq_one_letter_code
_entity_poly.pdbx_strand_id
1 'polypeptide(L)'
;MTTIAIIGAGAMGSAVAGRLTQRGARVVTRLEGRSEASCARALTAGMQDASFEDMAAAALVLSIVPPAAAPEVVEELAPLFAMPSPPPLCDANACNPQTKRRLAARVAELGGQMVDGAIIGPPPSDTADPRLYLSGEGAEEIAALTKFGIDARVLKGPLGAAAALKMCYGGINKGGIALTTALLLAAERNGAADDLVAELAVTQKPLLERSRRQIPDMYPKASRWNPEMLEIAGFLEPDDPAAAAIWRALARFYAERARADEAGIELPVLEALLQT
;
A
#
# COMPACT_ATOMS: atom_id res chain seq x y z
N MET A 1 -8.01 -27.80 7.33
CA MET A 1 -7.88 -26.38 7.73
C MET A 1 -6.87 -25.75 6.77
N THR A 2 -7.21 -24.66 6.10
CA THR A 2 -6.28 -24.03 5.14
C THR A 2 -5.21 -23.27 5.90
N THR A 3 -3.94 -23.55 5.60
CA THR A 3 -2.79 -22.80 6.15
C THR A 3 -2.38 -21.71 5.18
N ILE A 4 -2.14 -20.51 5.69
CA ILE A 4 -1.67 -19.32 4.93
C ILE A 4 -0.43 -18.80 5.64
N ALA A 5 0.68 -18.67 4.91
CA ALA A 5 1.87 -18.04 5.46
C ALA A 5 1.84 -16.52 5.21
N ILE A 6 2.19 -15.70 6.21
CA ILE A 6 2.29 -14.25 6.06
C ILE A 6 3.71 -13.80 6.43
N ILE A 7 4.35 -13.04 5.57
CA ILE A 7 5.60 -12.35 5.84
C ILE A 7 5.31 -10.88 6.09
N GLY A 8 5.63 -10.42 7.31
CA GLY A 8 5.44 -9.03 7.74
C GLY A 8 4.31 -8.85 8.75
N ALA A 9 4.67 -8.66 10.03
CA ALA A 9 3.76 -8.37 11.14
C ALA A 9 3.66 -6.86 11.44
N GLY A 10 3.63 -6.02 10.38
CA GLY A 10 3.30 -4.61 10.48
C GLY A 10 1.79 -4.39 10.68
N ALA A 11 1.33 -3.12 10.75
CA ALA A 11 -0.08 -2.80 10.97
C ALA A 11 -1.03 -3.49 9.97
N MET A 12 -0.69 -3.48 8.67
CA MET A 12 -1.51 -4.14 7.64
C MET A 12 -1.42 -5.65 7.74
N GLY A 13 -0.21 -6.23 7.83
CA GLY A 13 -0.01 -7.69 7.86
C GLY A 13 -0.65 -8.33 9.09
N SER A 14 -0.52 -7.72 10.28
CA SER A 14 -1.17 -8.21 11.50
C SER A 14 -2.71 -8.15 11.41
N ALA A 15 -3.27 -7.07 10.85
CA ALA A 15 -4.71 -6.93 10.70
C ALA A 15 -5.27 -7.95 9.68
N VAL A 16 -4.56 -8.19 8.56
CA VAL A 16 -4.91 -9.24 7.60
C VAL A 16 -4.85 -10.61 8.25
N ALA A 17 -3.78 -10.92 9.00
CA ALA A 17 -3.65 -12.18 9.73
C ALA A 17 -4.79 -12.39 10.71
N GLY A 18 -5.13 -11.38 11.51
CA GLY A 18 -6.25 -11.42 12.45
C GLY A 18 -7.58 -11.73 11.75
N ARG A 19 -7.86 -11.08 10.61
CA ARG A 19 -9.05 -11.36 9.80
C ARG A 19 -9.08 -12.81 9.31
N LEU A 20 -7.98 -13.30 8.77
CA LEU A 20 -7.87 -14.68 8.29
C LEU A 20 -8.08 -15.70 9.43
N THR A 21 -7.45 -15.47 10.58
CA THR A 21 -7.56 -16.35 11.77
C THR A 21 -9.00 -16.35 12.29
N GLN A 22 -9.64 -15.19 12.44
CA GLN A 22 -11.05 -15.09 12.86
C GLN A 22 -12.01 -15.81 11.92
N ARG A 23 -11.65 -15.96 10.65
CA ARG A 23 -12.43 -16.66 9.62
C ARG A 23 -12.03 -18.12 9.44
N GLY A 24 -11.22 -18.67 10.35
CA GLY A 24 -10.90 -20.10 10.43
C GLY A 24 -9.71 -20.56 9.59
N ALA A 25 -8.88 -19.67 9.08
CA ALA A 25 -7.59 -20.05 8.52
C ALA A 25 -6.55 -20.29 9.62
N ARG A 26 -5.61 -21.21 9.39
CA ARG A 26 -4.38 -21.28 10.16
C ARG A 26 -3.37 -20.32 9.54
N VAL A 27 -2.93 -19.31 10.30
CA VAL A 27 -1.96 -18.34 9.82
C VAL A 27 -0.61 -18.62 10.46
N VAL A 28 0.42 -18.80 9.63
CA VAL A 28 1.80 -19.05 10.05
C VAL A 28 2.72 -17.93 9.57
N THR A 29 3.81 -17.71 10.28
CA THR A 29 4.84 -16.73 9.93
C THR A 29 6.19 -17.18 10.48
N ARG A 30 7.28 -16.65 9.91
CA ARG A 30 8.62 -16.89 10.44
C ARG A 30 9.01 -15.76 11.38
N LEU A 31 9.26 -16.06 12.64
CA LEU A 31 9.61 -15.10 13.69
C LEU A 31 11.12 -15.00 13.92
N GLU A 32 11.91 -15.95 13.42
CA GLU A 32 13.36 -15.92 13.55
C GLU A 32 13.94 -14.60 13.02
N GLY A 33 14.80 -13.97 13.81
CA GLY A 33 15.45 -12.69 13.47
C GLY A 33 14.54 -11.46 13.50
N ARG A 34 13.27 -11.59 13.91
CA ARG A 34 12.34 -10.46 14.03
C ARG A 34 12.45 -9.78 15.39
N SER A 35 12.17 -8.47 15.44
CA SER A 35 12.15 -7.74 16.71
C SER A 35 11.04 -8.24 17.63
N GLU A 36 11.25 -8.12 18.96
CA GLU A 36 10.25 -8.49 19.98
C GLU A 36 8.87 -7.85 19.69
N ALA A 37 8.85 -6.58 19.30
CA ALA A 37 7.62 -5.88 18.96
C ALA A 37 6.92 -6.49 17.74
N SER A 38 7.65 -7.00 16.74
CA SER A 38 7.08 -7.71 15.59
C SER A 38 6.54 -9.08 15.97
N CYS A 39 7.28 -9.82 16.81
CA CYS A 39 6.84 -11.10 17.36
C CYS A 39 5.55 -10.95 18.17
N ALA A 40 5.50 -9.98 19.08
CA ALA A 40 4.31 -9.70 19.89
C ALA A 40 3.08 -9.37 19.02
N ARG A 41 3.25 -8.53 18.00
CA ARG A 41 2.14 -8.22 17.06
C ARG A 41 1.67 -9.45 16.27
N ALA A 42 2.60 -10.30 15.81
CA ALA A 42 2.27 -11.52 15.11
C ALA A 42 1.44 -12.47 15.99
N LEU A 43 1.90 -12.73 17.20
CA LEU A 43 1.23 -13.61 18.16
C LEU A 43 -0.16 -13.05 18.55
N THR A 44 -0.27 -11.75 18.81
CA THR A 44 -1.56 -11.09 19.10
C THR A 44 -2.55 -11.23 17.95
N ALA A 45 -2.06 -11.21 16.70
CA ALA A 45 -2.87 -11.43 15.51
C ALA A 45 -3.23 -12.90 15.23
N GLY A 46 -2.80 -13.81 16.10
CA GLY A 46 -3.04 -15.24 15.96
C GLY A 46 -2.12 -15.97 14.98
N MET A 47 -1.02 -15.35 14.57
CA MET A 47 0.00 -16.02 13.76
C MET A 47 0.79 -17.00 14.63
N GLN A 48 1.16 -18.16 14.07
CA GLN A 48 2.01 -19.17 14.69
C GLN A 48 3.40 -19.10 14.07
N ASP A 49 4.45 -19.20 14.89
CA ASP A 49 5.81 -19.37 14.38
C ASP A 49 5.94 -20.68 13.59
N ALA A 50 6.68 -20.66 12.49
CA ALA A 50 6.78 -21.77 11.57
C ALA A 50 8.17 -21.84 10.92
N SER A 51 8.63 -23.07 10.71
CA SER A 51 9.79 -23.36 9.87
C SER A 51 9.45 -23.23 8.37
N PHE A 52 10.44 -23.33 7.49
CA PHE A 52 10.18 -23.39 6.05
C PHE A 52 9.43 -24.66 5.66
N GLU A 53 9.68 -25.77 6.33
CA GLU A 53 8.96 -27.03 6.12
C GLU A 53 7.46 -26.88 6.45
N ASP A 54 7.13 -26.17 7.54
CA ASP A 54 5.75 -25.86 7.88
C ASP A 54 5.10 -24.91 6.88
N MET A 55 5.86 -23.92 6.40
CA MET A 55 5.39 -22.97 5.39
C MET A 55 5.20 -23.62 4.02
N ALA A 56 5.96 -24.65 3.67
CA ALA A 56 5.81 -25.41 2.43
C ALA A 56 4.43 -26.09 2.31
N ALA A 57 3.79 -26.39 3.44
CA ALA A 57 2.43 -26.92 3.48
C ALA A 57 1.33 -25.84 3.39
N ALA A 58 1.70 -24.57 3.29
CA ALA A 58 0.72 -23.49 3.14
C ALA A 58 0.12 -23.45 1.73
N ALA A 59 -1.13 -23.00 1.62
CA ALA A 59 -1.76 -22.80 0.32
C ALA A 59 -1.13 -21.63 -0.48
N LEU A 60 -0.56 -20.65 0.24
CA LEU A 60 0.15 -19.50 -0.34
C LEU A 60 1.02 -18.82 0.73
N VAL A 61 1.97 -18.03 0.27
CA VAL A 61 2.71 -17.04 1.08
C VAL A 61 2.24 -15.65 0.69
N LEU A 62 1.82 -14.83 1.65
CA LEU A 62 1.42 -13.45 1.45
C LEU A 62 2.47 -12.51 2.07
N SER A 63 3.18 -11.75 1.24
CA SER A 63 4.17 -10.77 1.69
C SER A 63 3.53 -9.38 1.84
N ILE A 64 3.60 -8.82 3.06
CA ILE A 64 3.10 -7.47 3.40
C ILE A 64 4.16 -6.74 4.21
N VAL A 65 5.20 -6.28 3.54
CA VAL A 65 6.34 -5.56 4.12
C VAL A 65 6.51 -4.17 3.47
N PRO A 66 7.34 -3.28 4.03
CA PRO A 66 7.73 -2.05 3.35
C PRO A 66 8.35 -2.35 1.97
N PRO A 67 8.10 -1.51 0.93
CA PRO A 67 8.60 -1.76 -0.42
C PRO A 67 10.10 -2.05 -0.50
N ALA A 68 10.90 -1.33 0.29
CA ALA A 68 12.35 -1.50 0.33
C ALA A 68 12.81 -2.88 0.84
N ALA A 69 11.99 -3.57 1.63
CA ALA A 69 12.28 -4.90 2.16
C ALA A 69 11.85 -6.04 1.22
N ALA A 70 11.08 -5.75 0.17
CA ALA A 70 10.56 -6.79 -0.72
C ALA A 70 11.64 -7.65 -1.40
N PRO A 71 12.77 -7.10 -1.88
CA PRO A 71 13.85 -7.92 -2.44
C PRO A 71 14.50 -8.85 -1.41
N GLU A 72 14.71 -8.37 -0.18
CA GLU A 72 15.29 -9.15 0.91
C GLU A 72 14.37 -10.33 1.29
N VAL A 73 13.06 -10.11 1.33
CA VAL A 73 12.06 -11.18 1.57
C VAL A 73 12.15 -12.28 0.51
N VAL A 74 12.34 -11.94 -0.77
CA VAL A 74 12.49 -12.93 -1.84
C VAL A 74 13.73 -13.79 -1.61
N GLU A 75 14.86 -13.19 -1.24
CA GLU A 75 16.09 -13.95 -0.93
C GLU A 75 15.94 -14.78 0.37
N GLU A 76 15.29 -14.25 1.39
CA GLU A 76 14.98 -14.98 2.63
C GLU A 76 14.13 -16.23 2.35
N LEU A 77 13.21 -16.16 1.40
CA LEU A 77 12.33 -17.27 1.02
C LEU A 77 12.97 -18.25 0.01
N ALA A 78 14.22 -18.04 -0.43
CA ALA A 78 14.90 -18.92 -1.37
C ALA A 78 14.91 -20.42 -0.93
N PRO A 79 15.13 -20.78 0.36
CA PRO A 79 15.05 -22.16 0.80
C PRO A 79 13.65 -22.77 0.62
N LEU A 80 12.58 -21.97 0.80
CA LEU A 80 11.21 -22.42 0.58
C LEU A 80 10.93 -22.67 -0.91
N PHE A 81 11.39 -21.79 -1.80
CA PHE A 81 11.21 -21.93 -3.25
C PHE A 81 11.98 -23.12 -3.83
N ALA A 82 13.06 -23.55 -3.20
CA ALA A 82 13.82 -24.73 -3.59
C ALA A 82 13.16 -26.08 -3.18
N MET A 83 12.07 -26.05 -2.42
CA MET A 83 11.36 -27.25 -2.00
C MET A 83 10.51 -27.84 -3.15
N PRO A 84 10.18 -29.15 -3.10
CA PRO A 84 9.21 -29.72 -4.03
C PRO A 84 7.83 -29.05 -3.88
N SER A 85 7.27 -28.52 -4.95
CA SER A 85 5.94 -27.86 -4.94
C SER A 85 5.82 -26.69 -3.93
N PRO A 86 6.66 -25.65 -4.03
CA PRO A 86 6.58 -24.52 -3.12
C PRO A 86 5.24 -23.77 -3.28
N PRO A 87 4.68 -23.22 -2.18
CA PRO A 87 3.48 -22.41 -2.29
C PRO A 87 3.74 -21.14 -3.10
N PRO A 88 2.75 -20.64 -3.87
CA PRO A 88 2.90 -19.39 -4.60
C PRO A 88 3.08 -18.21 -3.64
N LEU A 89 3.94 -17.26 -4.02
CA LEU A 89 4.13 -16.00 -3.31
C LEU A 89 3.16 -14.95 -3.87
N CYS A 90 2.26 -14.43 -3.05
CA CYS A 90 1.55 -13.20 -3.35
C CYS A 90 2.34 -12.02 -2.75
N ASP A 91 3.01 -11.26 -3.59
CA ASP A 91 3.68 -10.03 -3.14
C ASP A 91 2.68 -8.88 -3.12
N ALA A 92 2.19 -8.48 -1.93
CA ALA A 92 1.22 -7.40 -1.74
C ALA A 92 1.88 -6.07 -1.31
N ASN A 93 3.19 -5.96 -1.51
CA ASN A 93 3.97 -4.78 -1.16
C ASN A 93 3.70 -3.61 -2.12
N ALA A 94 3.88 -2.37 -1.65
CA ALA A 94 3.57 -1.18 -2.45
C ALA A 94 4.74 -0.82 -3.42
N CYS A 95 5.23 -1.79 -4.17
CA CYS A 95 6.25 -1.62 -5.19
C CYS A 95 5.64 -1.17 -6.52
N ASN A 96 6.44 -0.53 -7.38
CA ASN A 96 6.04 -0.23 -8.74
C ASN A 96 6.06 -1.48 -9.64
N PRO A 97 5.40 -1.45 -10.82
CA PRO A 97 5.29 -2.62 -11.72
C PRO A 97 6.62 -3.18 -12.19
N GLN A 98 7.63 -2.32 -12.41
CA GLN A 98 8.97 -2.75 -12.84
C GLN A 98 9.65 -3.57 -11.74
N THR A 99 9.54 -3.12 -10.49
CA THR A 99 10.04 -3.86 -9.34
C THR A 99 9.32 -5.21 -9.19
N LYS A 100 7.98 -5.23 -9.33
CA LYS A 100 7.21 -6.49 -9.30
C LYS A 100 7.68 -7.50 -10.34
N ARG A 101 7.92 -7.07 -11.58
CA ARG A 101 8.44 -7.93 -12.63
C ARG A 101 9.83 -8.49 -12.32
N ARG A 102 10.72 -7.64 -11.75
CA ARG A 102 12.07 -8.10 -11.32
C ARG A 102 11.99 -9.13 -10.19
N LEU A 103 11.13 -8.88 -9.19
CA LEU A 103 10.93 -9.82 -8.09
C LEU A 103 10.36 -11.16 -8.59
N ALA A 104 9.38 -11.12 -9.50
CA ALA A 104 8.80 -12.33 -10.08
C ALA A 104 9.83 -13.15 -10.88
N ALA A 105 10.68 -12.47 -11.67
CA ALA A 105 11.77 -13.14 -12.38
C ALA A 105 12.73 -13.83 -11.39
N ARG A 106 13.09 -13.12 -10.30
CA ARG A 106 13.96 -13.68 -9.27
C ARG A 106 13.34 -14.88 -8.55
N VAL A 107 12.04 -14.80 -8.20
CA VAL A 107 11.30 -15.92 -7.60
C VAL A 107 11.28 -17.13 -8.54
N ALA A 108 11.10 -16.92 -9.84
CA ALA A 108 11.13 -18.00 -10.84
C ALA A 108 12.53 -18.65 -10.95
N GLU A 109 13.61 -17.86 -10.92
CA GLU A 109 14.99 -18.37 -10.86
C GLU A 109 15.23 -19.28 -9.63
N LEU A 110 14.57 -18.96 -8.52
CA LEU A 110 14.66 -19.73 -7.27
C LEU A 110 13.72 -20.94 -7.25
N GLY A 111 12.92 -21.17 -8.30
CA GLY A 111 12.00 -22.30 -8.43
C GLY A 111 10.58 -22.03 -7.93
N GLY A 112 10.25 -20.80 -7.52
CA GLY A 112 8.93 -20.39 -7.06
C GLY A 112 8.06 -19.77 -8.14
N GLN A 113 6.81 -19.45 -7.77
CA GLN A 113 5.85 -18.68 -8.56
C GLN A 113 5.42 -17.44 -7.79
N MET A 114 5.29 -16.30 -8.46
CA MET A 114 4.85 -15.05 -7.83
C MET A 114 3.61 -14.49 -8.51
N VAL A 115 2.64 -14.08 -7.70
CA VAL A 115 1.47 -13.29 -8.08
C VAL A 115 1.66 -11.85 -7.59
N ASP A 116 1.37 -10.87 -8.43
CA ASP A 116 1.36 -9.48 -8.04
C ASP A 116 0.08 -9.15 -7.26
N GLY A 117 0.24 -8.68 -6.04
CA GLY A 117 -0.82 -8.21 -5.18
C GLY A 117 -0.71 -6.71 -4.89
N ALA A 118 -1.86 -6.05 -4.68
CA ALA A 118 -1.91 -4.65 -4.28
C ALA A 118 -3.07 -4.41 -3.33
N ILE A 119 -2.79 -4.05 -2.08
CA ILE A 119 -3.81 -3.72 -1.09
C ILE A 119 -4.16 -2.23 -1.22
N ILE A 120 -5.46 -1.92 -1.41
CA ILE A 120 -6.01 -0.56 -1.44
C ILE A 120 -7.05 -0.42 -0.34
N GLY A 121 -6.82 0.48 0.59
CA GLY A 121 -7.64 0.75 1.77
C GLY A 121 -6.83 0.69 3.06
N PRO A 122 -7.46 1.05 4.20
CA PRO A 122 -6.85 0.92 5.52
C PRO A 122 -6.75 -0.56 5.93
N PRO A 123 -6.02 -0.89 7.01
CA PRO A 123 -6.01 -2.24 7.57
C PRO A 123 -7.44 -2.75 7.87
N PRO A 124 -7.70 -4.05 7.69
CA PRO A 124 -9.01 -4.63 8.02
C PRO A 124 -9.41 -4.33 9.47
N SER A 125 -10.67 -3.94 9.66
CA SER A 125 -11.28 -3.69 10.98
C SER A 125 -12.77 -3.96 10.89
N ASP A 126 -13.52 -3.76 11.98
CA ASP A 126 -14.98 -3.90 11.98
C ASP A 126 -15.69 -2.89 11.05
N THR A 127 -15.01 -1.80 10.69
CA THR A 127 -15.56 -0.71 9.86
C THR A 127 -14.84 -0.53 8.53
N ALA A 128 -13.82 -1.34 8.23
CA ALA A 128 -13.01 -1.19 7.03
C ALA A 128 -12.60 -2.53 6.43
N ASP A 129 -12.88 -2.70 5.14
CA ASP A 129 -12.47 -3.83 4.33
C ASP A 129 -11.59 -3.35 3.17
N PRO A 130 -10.27 -3.52 3.26
CA PRO A 130 -9.38 -3.22 2.14
C PRO A 130 -9.59 -4.24 1.02
N ARG A 131 -9.32 -3.79 -0.21
CA ARG A 131 -9.35 -4.65 -1.39
C ARG A 131 -7.95 -5.13 -1.72
N LEU A 132 -7.80 -6.43 -1.92
CA LEU A 132 -6.59 -7.03 -2.46
C LEU A 132 -6.79 -7.25 -3.97
N TYR A 133 -6.17 -6.42 -4.80
CA TYR A 133 -6.13 -6.62 -6.24
C TYR A 133 -4.98 -7.55 -6.59
N LEU A 134 -5.24 -8.48 -7.52
CA LEU A 134 -4.32 -9.54 -7.93
C LEU A 134 -4.12 -9.51 -9.44
N SER A 135 -2.92 -9.77 -9.92
CA SER A 135 -2.63 -9.91 -11.35
C SER A 135 -1.48 -10.88 -11.61
N GLY A 136 -1.46 -11.45 -12.82
CA GLY A 136 -0.51 -12.47 -13.26
C GLY A 136 -1.05 -13.88 -13.13
N GLU A 137 -0.23 -14.84 -13.52
CA GLU A 137 -0.56 -16.27 -13.45
C GLU A 137 -0.73 -16.72 -11.99
N GLY A 138 -1.74 -17.54 -11.70
CA GLY A 138 -2.08 -17.99 -10.34
C GLY A 138 -2.92 -17.00 -9.53
N ALA A 139 -3.30 -15.84 -10.07
CA ALA A 139 -4.10 -14.84 -9.35
C ALA A 139 -5.47 -15.37 -8.88
N GLU A 140 -6.12 -16.24 -9.66
CA GLU A 140 -7.42 -16.85 -9.32
C GLU A 140 -7.29 -17.80 -8.10
N GLU A 141 -6.17 -18.47 -7.95
CA GLU A 141 -5.91 -19.35 -6.81
C GLU A 141 -5.77 -18.53 -5.52
N ILE A 142 -5.05 -17.39 -5.59
CA ILE A 142 -4.90 -16.45 -4.47
C ILE A 142 -6.25 -15.80 -4.11
N ALA A 143 -7.13 -15.59 -5.09
CA ALA A 143 -8.47 -15.03 -4.85
C ALA A 143 -9.34 -15.90 -3.94
N ALA A 144 -8.97 -17.18 -3.72
CA ALA A 144 -9.60 -18.02 -2.71
C ALA A 144 -9.50 -17.46 -1.27
N LEU A 145 -8.65 -16.46 -1.01
CA LEU A 145 -8.61 -15.68 0.23
C LEU A 145 -9.96 -15.01 0.57
N THR A 146 -10.82 -14.80 -0.43
CA THR A 146 -12.19 -14.28 -0.24
C THR A 146 -13.00 -15.15 0.73
N LYS A 147 -12.78 -16.45 0.77
CA LYS A 147 -13.41 -17.38 1.73
C LYS A 147 -13.11 -17.04 3.19
N PHE A 148 -12.01 -16.33 3.43
CA PHE A 148 -11.55 -15.90 4.74
C PHE A 148 -11.77 -14.41 5.00
N GLY A 149 -12.67 -13.77 4.24
CA GLY A 149 -13.07 -12.37 4.45
C GLY A 149 -12.07 -11.32 3.94
N ILE A 150 -11.24 -11.68 2.97
CA ILE A 150 -10.40 -10.72 2.23
C ILE A 150 -11.09 -10.43 0.90
N ASP A 151 -11.44 -9.17 0.61
CA ASP A 151 -11.99 -8.76 -0.70
C ASP A 151 -10.90 -8.84 -1.78
N ALA A 152 -10.66 -10.06 -2.29
CA ALA A 152 -9.67 -10.33 -3.33
C ALA A 152 -10.30 -10.23 -4.71
N ARG A 153 -9.67 -9.45 -5.61
CA ARG A 153 -10.18 -9.12 -6.94
C ARG A 153 -9.10 -9.35 -8.00
N VAL A 154 -9.36 -10.24 -8.92
CA VAL A 154 -8.45 -10.55 -10.02
C VAL A 154 -8.61 -9.55 -11.16
N LEU A 155 -7.49 -9.00 -11.62
CA LEU A 155 -7.40 -8.13 -12.79
C LEU A 155 -7.07 -8.97 -14.04
N LYS A 156 -7.63 -8.58 -15.19
CA LYS A 156 -7.35 -9.23 -16.50
C LYS A 156 -5.97 -8.87 -17.08
N GLY A 157 -5.15 -8.08 -16.35
CA GLY A 157 -3.85 -7.62 -16.83
C GLY A 157 -2.71 -8.59 -16.50
N PRO A 158 -1.52 -8.39 -17.10
CA PRO A 158 -0.33 -9.17 -16.80
C PRO A 158 0.19 -8.87 -15.40
N LEU A 159 1.18 -9.63 -14.94
CA LEU A 159 1.92 -9.36 -13.70
C LEU A 159 2.43 -7.91 -13.68
N GLY A 160 2.15 -7.19 -12.60
CA GLY A 160 2.39 -5.75 -12.46
C GLY A 160 1.14 -4.87 -12.66
N ALA A 161 0.03 -5.43 -13.14
CA ALA A 161 -1.21 -4.65 -13.34
C ALA A 161 -1.85 -4.22 -12.01
N ALA A 162 -1.78 -5.05 -10.96
CA ALA A 162 -2.27 -4.69 -9.63
C ALA A 162 -1.42 -3.57 -9.00
N ALA A 163 -0.09 -3.66 -9.15
CA ALA A 163 0.82 -2.61 -8.75
C ALA A 163 0.56 -1.30 -9.51
N ALA A 164 0.37 -1.35 -10.83
CA ALA A 164 0.03 -0.18 -11.64
C ALA A 164 -1.28 0.48 -11.18
N LEU A 165 -2.33 -0.32 -10.94
CA LEU A 165 -3.59 0.17 -10.40
C LEU A 165 -3.37 0.93 -9.09
N LYS A 166 -2.59 0.37 -8.17
CA LYS A 166 -2.28 1.02 -6.88
C LYS A 166 -1.49 2.32 -7.06
N MET A 167 -0.49 2.35 -7.94
CA MET A 167 0.29 3.55 -8.24
C MET A 167 -0.61 4.65 -8.82
N CYS A 168 -1.41 4.34 -9.83
CA CYS A 168 -2.34 5.29 -10.44
C CYS A 168 -3.40 5.80 -9.45
N TYR A 169 -4.04 4.90 -8.71
CA TYR A 169 -5.05 5.27 -7.71
C TYR A 169 -4.45 6.14 -6.59
N GLY A 170 -3.30 5.73 -6.05
CA GLY A 170 -2.57 6.49 -5.03
C GLY A 170 -2.14 7.85 -5.55
N GLY A 171 -1.66 7.89 -6.79
CA GLY A 171 -1.29 9.11 -7.50
C GLY A 171 -2.47 10.08 -7.59
N ILE A 172 -3.57 9.70 -8.21
CA ILE A 172 -4.77 10.55 -8.36
C ILE A 172 -5.22 11.10 -7.00
N ASN A 173 -5.24 10.27 -5.97
CA ASN A 173 -5.66 10.71 -4.63
C ASN A 173 -4.71 11.75 -4.04
N LYS A 174 -3.41 11.44 -3.96
CA LYS A 174 -2.42 12.31 -3.33
C LYS A 174 -2.10 13.53 -4.20
N GLY A 175 -2.04 13.36 -5.53
CA GLY A 175 -1.88 14.48 -6.46
C GLY A 175 -3.01 15.49 -6.31
N GLY A 176 -4.25 15.04 -6.25
CA GLY A 176 -5.42 15.93 -6.04
C GLY A 176 -5.34 16.69 -4.72
N ILE A 177 -4.96 16.02 -3.63
CA ILE A 177 -4.77 16.69 -2.33
C ILE A 177 -3.68 17.76 -2.42
N ALA A 178 -2.53 17.43 -2.99
CA ALA A 178 -1.41 18.36 -3.09
C ALA A 178 -1.74 19.60 -3.92
N LEU A 179 -2.38 19.41 -5.09
CA LEU A 179 -2.79 20.51 -5.96
C LEU A 179 -3.81 21.42 -5.28
N THR A 180 -4.83 20.83 -4.64
CA THR A 180 -5.85 21.61 -3.93
C THR A 180 -5.24 22.38 -2.76
N THR A 181 -4.38 21.76 -1.96
CA THR A 181 -3.68 22.41 -0.84
C THR A 181 -2.82 23.56 -1.32
N ALA A 182 -2.04 23.39 -2.38
CA ALA A 182 -1.18 24.42 -2.94
C ALA A 182 -1.96 25.65 -3.39
N LEU A 183 -3.13 25.44 -4.04
CA LEU A 183 -3.95 26.51 -4.57
C LEU A 183 -4.78 27.23 -3.48
N LEU A 184 -5.25 26.52 -2.46
CA LEU A 184 -5.87 27.14 -1.29
C LEU A 184 -4.89 28.06 -0.54
N LEU A 185 -3.65 27.59 -0.29
CA LEU A 185 -2.61 28.40 0.31
C LEU A 185 -2.22 29.60 -0.56
N ALA A 186 -2.25 29.45 -1.89
CA ALA A 186 -2.00 30.57 -2.80
C ALA A 186 -3.14 31.59 -2.76
N ALA A 187 -4.39 31.14 -2.75
CA ALA A 187 -5.57 32.01 -2.62
C ALA A 187 -5.54 32.78 -1.29
N GLU A 188 -5.20 32.11 -0.19
CA GLU A 188 -5.07 32.75 1.13
C GLU A 188 -4.03 33.89 1.11
N ARG A 189 -2.83 33.63 0.57
CA ARG A 189 -1.79 34.66 0.45
C ARG A 189 -2.18 35.85 -0.41
N ASN A 190 -3.21 35.72 -1.26
CA ASN A 190 -3.70 36.77 -2.14
C ASN A 190 -5.07 37.30 -1.73
N GLY A 191 -5.62 36.94 -0.56
CA GLY A 191 -6.89 37.42 -0.04
C GLY A 191 -8.11 36.94 -0.83
N ALA A 192 -8.02 35.80 -1.54
CA ALA A 192 -9.08 35.26 -2.38
C ALA A 192 -9.60 33.88 -1.87
N ALA A 193 -9.22 33.47 -0.67
CA ALA A 193 -9.52 32.13 -0.19
C ALA A 193 -11.01 31.91 0.07
N ASP A 194 -11.70 32.85 0.72
CA ASP A 194 -13.13 32.75 1.02
C ASP A 194 -13.96 32.68 -0.27
N ASP A 195 -13.65 33.50 -1.25
CA ASP A 195 -14.32 33.51 -2.56
C ASP A 195 -14.06 32.19 -3.32
N LEU A 196 -12.83 31.68 -3.27
CA LEU A 196 -12.50 30.39 -3.88
C LEU A 196 -13.29 29.24 -3.22
N VAL A 197 -13.38 29.22 -1.90
CA VAL A 197 -14.14 28.19 -1.17
C VAL A 197 -15.64 28.30 -1.50
N ALA A 198 -16.20 29.53 -1.57
CA ALA A 198 -17.57 29.77 -1.97
C ALA A 198 -17.85 29.27 -3.40
N GLU A 199 -16.96 29.56 -4.35
CA GLU A 199 -17.07 29.07 -5.73
C GLU A 199 -17.00 27.53 -5.81
N LEU A 200 -16.06 26.91 -5.07
CA LEU A 200 -15.94 25.45 -5.01
C LEU A 200 -17.18 24.81 -4.36
N ALA A 201 -17.82 25.46 -3.40
CA ALA A 201 -19.03 24.95 -2.76
C ALA A 201 -20.20 24.87 -3.75
N VAL A 202 -20.27 25.76 -4.74
CA VAL A 202 -21.28 25.77 -5.78
C VAL A 202 -20.94 24.83 -6.94
N THR A 203 -19.71 24.91 -7.45
CA THR A 203 -19.33 24.26 -8.71
C THR A 203 -18.62 22.92 -8.54
N GLN A 204 -17.96 22.69 -7.39
CA GLN A 204 -17.09 21.53 -7.13
C GLN A 204 -17.29 20.96 -5.71
N LYS A 205 -18.54 20.91 -5.25
CA LYS A 205 -18.88 20.44 -3.89
C LYS A 205 -18.20 19.12 -3.49
N PRO A 206 -18.16 18.06 -4.33
CA PRO A 206 -17.49 16.82 -3.96
C PRO A 206 -15.97 16.99 -3.72
N LEU A 207 -15.31 17.87 -4.48
CA LEU A 207 -13.89 18.19 -4.28
C LEU A 207 -13.68 18.89 -2.94
N LEU A 208 -14.51 19.89 -2.62
CA LEU A 208 -14.43 20.63 -1.36
C LEU A 208 -14.66 19.71 -0.15
N GLU A 209 -15.71 18.90 -0.17
CA GLU A 209 -16.00 17.94 0.91
C GLU A 209 -14.88 16.90 1.11
N ARG A 210 -14.27 16.48 0.02
CA ARG A 210 -13.10 15.60 0.07
C ARG A 210 -11.90 16.32 0.69
N SER A 211 -11.65 17.57 0.30
CA SER A 211 -10.54 18.39 0.79
C SER A 211 -10.64 18.66 2.28
N ARG A 212 -11.83 18.93 2.80
CA ARG A 212 -12.12 19.10 4.23
C ARG A 212 -11.62 17.92 5.09
N ARG A 213 -11.73 16.72 4.56
CA ARG A 213 -11.30 15.51 5.27
C ARG A 213 -9.84 15.17 5.03
N GLN A 214 -9.39 15.30 3.78
CA GLN A 214 -8.11 14.75 3.35
C GLN A 214 -6.93 15.70 3.56
N ILE A 215 -7.15 17.02 3.55
CA ILE A 215 -6.07 17.99 3.76
C ILE A 215 -5.54 17.91 5.20
N PRO A 216 -6.38 17.98 6.25
CA PRO A 216 -5.87 17.77 7.62
C PRO A 216 -5.19 16.40 7.82
N ASP A 217 -5.78 15.34 7.25
CA ASP A 217 -5.25 13.96 7.33
C ASP A 217 -3.91 13.76 6.58
N MET A 218 -3.57 14.67 5.67
CA MET A 218 -2.33 14.66 4.90
C MET A 218 -1.10 15.03 5.74
N TYR A 219 -1.19 16.07 6.57
CA TYR A 219 -0.03 16.66 7.25
C TYR A 219 0.77 15.64 8.06
N PRO A 220 0.19 14.86 8.97
CA PRO A 220 0.93 13.84 9.73
C PRO A 220 1.44 12.68 8.87
N LYS A 221 1.06 12.61 7.59
CA LYS A 221 1.46 11.57 6.63
C LYS A 221 2.41 12.08 5.54
N ALA A 222 2.64 13.38 5.46
CA ALA A 222 3.36 14.03 4.38
C ALA A 222 4.78 13.48 4.19
N SER A 223 5.51 13.23 5.29
CA SER A 223 6.84 12.62 5.26
C SER A 223 6.86 11.24 4.59
N ARG A 224 5.83 10.43 4.85
CA ARG A 224 5.69 9.10 4.25
C ARG A 224 5.24 9.17 2.80
N TRP A 225 4.50 10.20 2.39
CA TRP A 225 4.01 10.33 1.01
C TRP A 225 5.08 10.82 0.04
N ASN A 226 6.12 11.52 0.53
CA ASN A 226 7.25 11.93 -0.31
C ASN A 226 7.87 10.75 -1.08
N PRO A 227 8.35 9.66 -0.47
CA PRO A 227 8.90 8.53 -1.22
C PRO A 227 7.87 7.84 -2.11
N GLU A 228 6.58 7.81 -1.72
CA GLU A 228 5.54 7.23 -2.56
C GLU A 228 5.36 8.01 -3.89
N MET A 229 5.54 9.33 -3.89
CA MET A 229 5.51 10.14 -5.13
C MET A 229 6.72 9.84 -6.02
N LEU A 230 7.87 9.58 -5.43
CA LEU A 230 9.06 9.16 -6.20
C LEU A 230 8.89 7.77 -6.84
N GLU A 231 8.20 6.84 -6.16
CA GLU A 231 7.83 5.55 -6.75
C GLU A 231 6.90 5.71 -7.96
N ILE A 232 5.92 6.63 -7.87
CA ILE A 232 5.04 6.93 -9.01
C ILE A 232 5.83 7.60 -10.15
N ALA A 233 6.74 8.51 -9.84
CA ALA A 233 7.61 9.11 -10.85
C ALA A 233 8.45 8.05 -11.57
N GLY A 234 9.10 7.15 -10.82
CA GLY A 234 9.87 6.03 -11.38
C GLY A 234 9.02 5.06 -12.22
N PHE A 235 7.76 4.88 -11.85
CA PHE A 235 6.81 4.08 -12.65
C PHE A 235 6.51 4.72 -14.01
N LEU A 236 6.37 6.04 -14.06
CA LEU A 236 6.02 6.78 -15.29
C LEU A 236 7.23 7.08 -16.18
N GLU A 237 8.42 7.19 -15.60
CA GLU A 237 9.64 7.67 -16.26
C GLU A 237 9.98 6.99 -17.60
N PRO A 238 9.87 5.64 -17.75
CA PRO A 238 10.25 4.98 -18.98
C PRO A 238 9.37 5.35 -20.18
N ASP A 239 8.08 5.65 -19.93
CA ASP A 239 7.09 5.87 -20.98
C ASP A 239 6.73 7.34 -21.14
N ASP A 240 6.76 8.13 -20.05
CA ASP A 240 6.37 9.54 -20.03
C ASP A 240 7.21 10.34 -19.00
N PRO A 241 8.42 10.79 -19.38
CA PRO A 241 9.28 11.59 -18.51
C PRO A 241 8.64 12.93 -18.07
N ALA A 242 7.75 13.50 -18.90
CA ALA A 242 7.06 14.74 -18.56
C ALA A 242 6.03 14.51 -17.43
N ALA A 243 5.24 13.44 -17.51
CA ALA A 243 4.37 13.03 -16.41
C ALA A 243 5.20 12.71 -15.14
N ALA A 244 6.31 12.00 -15.26
CA ALA A 244 7.18 11.70 -14.13
C ALA A 244 7.69 12.96 -13.41
N ALA A 245 7.97 14.04 -14.15
CA ALA A 245 8.41 15.32 -13.58
C ALA A 245 7.36 15.93 -12.65
N ILE A 246 6.06 15.78 -12.94
CA ILE A 246 4.95 16.21 -12.07
C ILE A 246 5.07 15.54 -10.71
N TRP A 247 5.27 14.24 -10.70
CA TRP A 247 5.34 13.46 -9.46
C TRP A 247 6.61 13.73 -8.65
N ARG A 248 7.72 14.05 -9.29
CA ARG A 248 8.92 14.55 -8.59
C ARG A 248 8.68 15.91 -7.93
N ALA A 249 7.92 16.79 -8.59
CA ALA A 249 7.53 18.07 -7.99
C ALA A 249 6.60 17.87 -6.78
N LEU A 250 5.64 16.95 -6.87
CA LEU A 250 4.76 16.57 -5.76
C LEU A 250 5.52 15.92 -4.60
N ALA A 251 6.57 15.14 -4.86
CA ALA A 251 7.43 14.63 -3.81
C ALA A 251 8.09 15.76 -3.00
N ARG A 252 8.61 16.79 -3.67
CA ARG A 252 9.15 17.98 -3.01
C ARG A 252 8.07 18.73 -2.22
N PHE A 253 6.89 18.89 -2.80
CA PHE A 253 5.75 19.51 -2.10
C PHE A 253 5.46 18.80 -0.77
N TYR A 254 5.38 17.48 -0.76
CA TYR A 254 5.14 16.72 0.48
C TYR A 254 6.28 16.80 1.49
N ALA A 255 7.53 16.87 1.04
CA ALA A 255 8.66 17.10 1.92
C ALA A 255 8.59 18.47 2.62
N GLU A 256 8.10 19.49 1.92
CA GLU A 256 7.89 20.83 2.48
C GLU A 256 6.70 20.83 3.46
N ARG A 257 5.60 20.15 3.13
CA ARG A 257 4.44 20.05 4.04
C ARG A 257 4.77 19.29 5.33
N ALA A 258 5.63 18.28 5.28
CA ALA A 258 6.11 17.62 6.49
C ALA A 258 6.85 18.59 7.43
N ARG A 259 7.69 19.49 6.88
CA ARG A 259 8.36 20.53 7.67
C ARG A 259 7.39 21.61 8.16
N ALA A 260 6.40 21.97 7.38
CA ALA A 260 5.38 22.94 7.76
C ALA A 260 4.46 22.41 8.88
N ASP A 261 4.22 21.11 8.94
CA ASP A 261 3.49 20.46 10.03
C ASP A 261 4.25 20.59 11.36
N GLU A 262 5.58 20.39 11.34
CA GLU A 262 6.44 20.62 12.52
C GLU A 262 6.38 22.07 13.01
N ALA A 263 6.23 23.03 12.10
CA ALA A 263 6.10 24.45 12.44
C ALA A 263 4.70 24.84 12.94
N GLY A 264 3.66 24.03 12.66
CA GLY A 264 2.29 24.24 13.12
C GLY A 264 1.58 25.48 12.52
N ILE A 265 2.02 25.98 11.36
CA ILE A 265 1.53 27.27 10.80
C ILE A 265 0.43 27.06 9.77
N GLU A 266 0.59 26.14 8.82
CA GLU A 266 -0.29 26.04 7.65
C GLU A 266 -1.60 25.31 7.94
N LEU A 267 -1.57 24.25 8.74
CA LEU A 267 -2.76 23.44 9.01
C LEU A 267 -3.88 24.23 9.66
N PRO A 268 -3.66 25.07 10.70
CA PRO A 268 -4.74 25.88 11.27
C PRO A 268 -5.39 26.84 10.27
N VAL A 269 -4.61 27.42 9.35
CA VAL A 269 -5.12 28.31 8.29
C VAL A 269 -6.05 27.53 7.36
N LEU A 270 -5.62 26.36 6.89
CA LEU A 270 -6.42 25.52 5.99
C LEU A 270 -7.68 24.96 6.67
N GLU A 271 -7.58 24.58 7.95
CA GLU A 271 -8.75 24.13 8.71
C GLU A 271 -9.79 25.25 8.86
N ALA A 272 -9.36 26.46 9.17
CA ALA A 272 -10.27 27.63 9.25
C ALA A 272 -10.98 27.86 7.92
N LEU A 273 -10.25 27.88 6.80
CA LEU A 273 -10.81 28.06 5.46
C LEU A 273 -11.79 26.93 5.06
N LEU A 274 -11.51 25.71 5.44
CA LEU A 274 -12.32 24.56 5.05
C LEU A 274 -13.53 24.33 5.96
N GLN A 275 -13.64 25.00 7.11
CA GLN A 275 -14.81 24.94 8.00
C GLN A 275 -15.94 25.88 7.56
N THR A 276 -15.65 26.88 6.77
CA THR A 276 -16.64 27.78 6.15
C THR A 276 -17.31 27.08 4.97
#